data_9edd61d1816e9a18b8bd7170d56e5bcb
#
_entry.id   9edd61d1816e9a18b8bd7170d56e5bcb
#
_cell.length_a   1.000
_cell.length_b   1.000
_cell.length_c   1.000
_cell.angle_alpha   90.00
_cell.angle_beta   90.00
_cell.angle_gamma   90.00
#
_symmetry.space_group_name_H-M   'P 1'
#
loop_
_entity.id
_entity.type
_entity.pdbx_description
1 polymer ?
#
loop_
_entity_poly.entity_id
_entity_poly.type
_entity_poly.pdbx_seq_one_letter_code
_entity_poly.pdbx_strand_id
1 'polypeptide(L)'
;MDKIPMTPGGYAVLSEEYRRRTSEGRPSIIAAISEARAHGDLSENAEYHAAKEQQSLNEGRIQELEAILALADIIDISKLGGPTIKFGATITVIDESTEDERTYQIVGDPEADASAGRLSISSPIARAMIGKEEGDVVEVAAPGGARSYEIVAVKYV
;
A
#
# COMPACT_ATOMS: atom_id res chain seq x y z
N MET A 1 5.24 -13.89 -15.21
CA MET A 1 5.00 -13.35 -13.86
C MET A 1 3.62 -12.72 -13.80
N ASP A 2 2.99 -12.89 -12.66
CA ASP A 2 1.64 -12.36 -12.48
C ASP A 2 1.64 -10.84 -12.41
N LYS A 3 0.65 -10.22 -13.04
CA LYS A 3 0.44 -8.79 -12.94
C LYS A 3 -0.08 -8.43 -11.55
N ILE A 4 0.23 -7.22 -11.10
CA ILE A 4 -0.20 -6.70 -9.81
C ILE A 4 -1.32 -5.69 -10.06
N PRO A 5 -2.57 -5.96 -9.65
CA PRO A 5 -3.64 -5.00 -9.83
C PRO A 5 -3.40 -3.78 -8.93
N MET A 6 -3.56 -2.60 -9.50
CA MET A 6 -3.36 -1.34 -8.78
C MET A 6 -4.39 -0.31 -9.22
N THR A 7 -4.74 0.59 -8.29
CA THR A 7 -5.54 1.76 -8.64
C THR A 7 -4.65 2.81 -9.30
N PRO A 8 -5.20 3.69 -10.14
CA PRO A 8 -4.41 4.78 -10.73
C PRO A 8 -3.75 5.68 -9.67
N GLY A 9 -4.46 5.95 -8.58
CA GLY A 9 -3.92 6.76 -7.49
C GLY A 9 -2.73 6.10 -6.80
N GLY A 10 -2.83 4.81 -6.52
CA GLY A 10 -1.74 4.04 -5.90
C GLY A 10 -0.52 3.97 -6.80
N TYR A 11 -0.73 3.74 -8.10
CA TYR A 11 0.37 3.74 -9.06
C TYR A 11 1.07 5.10 -9.10
N ALA A 12 0.31 6.19 -9.09
CA ALA A 12 0.88 7.54 -9.10
C ALA A 12 1.73 7.81 -7.85
N VAL A 13 1.27 7.38 -6.68
CA VAL A 13 2.00 7.53 -5.42
C VAL A 13 3.33 6.78 -5.46
N LEU A 14 3.32 5.53 -5.91
CA LEU A 14 4.54 4.72 -5.98
C LEU A 14 5.50 5.22 -7.08
N SER A 15 4.97 5.71 -8.20
CA SER A 15 5.79 6.31 -9.26
C SER A 15 6.49 7.57 -8.76
N GLU A 16 5.81 8.40 -7.97
CA GLU A 16 6.40 9.60 -7.38
C GLU A 16 7.45 9.25 -6.33
N GLU A 17 7.20 8.23 -5.53
CA GLU A 17 8.21 7.74 -4.58
C GLU A 17 9.48 7.30 -5.31
N TYR A 18 9.31 6.54 -6.40
CA TYR A 18 10.43 6.09 -7.23
C TYR A 18 11.20 7.27 -7.80
N ARG A 19 10.50 8.26 -8.36
CA ARG A 19 11.13 9.46 -8.90
C ARG A 19 11.93 10.19 -7.83
N ARG A 20 11.35 10.41 -6.67
CA ARG A 20 11.99 11.14 -5.58
C ARG A 20 13.23 10.41 -5.08
N ARG A 21 13.15 9.09 -4.92
CA ARG A 21 14.29 8.31 -4.44
C ARG A 21 15.44 8.25 -5.43
N THR A 22 15.15 8.22 -6.72
CA THR A 22 16.20 8.18 -7.75
C THR A 22 16.77 9.57 -8.05
N SER A 23 15.92 10.59 -8.13
CA SER A 23 16.33 11.94 -8.58
C SER A 23 16.83 12.82 -7.44
N GLU A 24 16.35 12.60 -6.21
CA GLU A 24 16.69 13.43 -5.06
C GLU A 24 17.40 12.63 -3.97
N GLY A 25 16.90 11.45 -3.63
CA GLY A 25 17.46 10.60 -2.58
C GLY A 25 18.88 10.14 -2.89
N ARG A 26 19.08 9.56 -4.06
CA ARG A 26 20.42 9.08 -4.46
C ARG A 26 21.47 10.19 -4.42
N PRO A 27 21.27 11.33 -5.10
CA PRO A 27 22.28 12.39 -5.07
C PRO A 27 22.55 12.91 -3.66
N SER A 28 21.50 13.07 -2.85
CA SER A 28 21.64 13.54 -1.47
C SER A 28 22.46 12.57 -0.62
N ILE A 29 22.21 11.27 -0.76
CA ILE A 29 22.95 10.24 -0.01
C ILE A 29 24.41 10.18 -0.48
N ILE A 30 24.64 10.26 -1.79
CA ILE A 30 26.00 10.26 -2.35
C ILE A 30 26.79 11.47 -1.79
N ALA A 31 26.15 12.62 -1.72
CA ALA A 31 26.77 13.81 -1.14
C ALA A 31 27.09 13.61 0.35
N ALA A 32 26.18 13.00 1.10
CA ALA A 32 26.38 12.71 2.53
C ALA A 32 27.54 11.74 2.75
N ILE A 33 27.68 10.73 1.90
CA ILE A 33 28.80 9.77 1.96
C ILE A 33 30.12 10.50 1.68
N SER A 34 30.15 11.33 0.65
CA SER A 34 31.34 12.08 0.28
C SER A 34 31.78 13.03 1.41
N GLU A 35 30.82 13.73 2.00
CA GLU A 35 31.11 14.62 3.14
C GLU A 35 31.62 13.84 4.34
N ALA A 36 30.99 12.71 4.68
CA ALA A 36 31.39 11.89 5.81
C ALA A 36 32.81 11.32 5.63
N ARG A 37 33.18 10.95 4.40
CA ARG A 37 34.54 10.43 4.10
C ARG A 37 35.61 11.50 4.36
N ALA A 38 35.28 12.76 4.20
CA ALA A 38 36.21 13.84 4.44
C ALA A 38 36.57 14.03 5.93
N HIS A 39 35.81 13.44 6.83
CA HIS A 39 36.01 13.55 8.28
C HIS A 39 37.02 12.57 8.85
N GLY A 40 37.59 11.69 8.06
CA GLY A 40 38.72 10.84 8.49
C GLY A 40 38.46 9.34 8.45
N ASP A 41 38.86 8.63 9.51
CA ASP A 41 38.87 7.17 9.57
C ASP A 41 37.45 6.59 9.39
N LEU A 42 37.28 5.81 8.31
CA LEU A 42 35.98 5.24 7.95
C LEU A 42 35.49 4.17 8.92
N SER A 43 36.41 3.43 9.54
CA SER A 43 36.01 2.34 10.45
C SER A 43 35.33 2.82 11.73
N GLU A 44 35.63 4.05 12.17
CA GLU A 44 35.07 4.66 13.39
C GLU A 44 34.14 5.83 13.08
N ASN A 45 33.88 6.10 11.80
CA ASN A 45 33.08 7.25 11.37
C ASN A 45 31.60 6.88 11.35
N ALA A 46 30.89 7.27 12.40
CA ALA A 46 29.45 6.98 12.55
C ALA A 46 28.61 7.63 11.44
N GLU A 47 28.98 8.83 10.98
CA GLU A 47 28.27 9.52 9.91
C GLU A 47 28.40 8.76 8.58
N TYR A 48 29.59 8.25 8.31
CA TYR A 48 29.84 7.43 7.12
C TYR A 48 28.99 6.15 7.14
N HIS A 49 28.99 5.43 8.26
CA HIS A 49 28.23 4.20 8.40
C HIS A 49 26.73 4.45 8.29
N ALA A 50 26.23 5.52 8.89
CA ALA A 50 24.81 5.90 8.78
C ALA A 50 24.42 6.21 7.34
N ALA A 51 25.27 6.96 6.61
CA ALA A 51 24.99 7.29 5.21
C ALA A 51 25.03 6.05 4.31
N LYS A 52 25.96 5.13 4.56
CA LYS A 52 26.01 3.85 3.82
C LYS A 52 24.78 2.98 4.09
N GLU A 53 24.28 2.98 5.31
CA GLU A 53 23.05 2.27 5.64
C GLU A 53 21.86 2.88 4.92
N GLN A 54 21.76 4.21 4.90
CA GLN A 54 20.70 4.89 4.15
C GLN A 54 20.78 4.57 2.66
N GLN A 55 21.99 4.49 2.10
CA GLN A 55 22.17 4.10 0.69
C GLN A 55 21.60 2.71 0.43
N SER A 56 21.93 1.76 1.31
CA SER A 56 21.45 0.39 1.17
C SER A 56 19.92 0.32 1.22
N LEU A 57 19.30 1.02 2.17
CA LEU A 57 17.84 1.04 2.32
C LEU A 57 17.18 1.71 1.12
N ASN A 58 17.72 2.84 0.65
CA ASN A 58 17.17 3.55 -0.49
C ASN A 58 17.26 2.73 -1.77
N GLU A 59 18.42 2.11 -2.04
CA GLU A 59 18.59 1.28 -3.23
C GLU A 59 17.70 0.04 -3.18
N GLY A 60 17.55 -0.56 -2.01
CA GLY A 60 16.65 -1.70 -1.84
C GLY A 60 15.20 -1.34 -2.15
N ARG A 61 14.74 -0.19 -1.67
CA ARG A 61 13.39 0.29 -1.95
C ARG A 61 13.20 0.64 -3.42
N ILE A 62 14.22 1.23 -4.06
CA ILE A 62 14.17 1.54 -5.49
C ILE A 62 13.99 0.26 -6.31
N GLN A 63 14.76 -0.80 -6.00
CA GLN A 63 14.63 -2.07 -6.71
C GLN A 63 13.24 -2.67 -6.51
N GLU A 64 12.71 -2.60 -5.31
CA GLU A 64 11.35 -3.08 -5.01
C GLU A 64 10.31 -2.31 -5.83
N LEU A 65 10.44 -0.97 -5.88
CA LEU A 65 9.53 -0.13 -6.66
C LEU A 65 9.63 -0.42 -8.16
N GLU A 66 10.83 -0.62 -8.69
CA GLU A 66 11.02 -0.99 -10.09
C GLU A 66 10.26 -2.26 -10.44
N ALA A 67 10.36 -3.28 -9.58
CA ALA A 67 9.68 -4.54 -9.79
C ALA A 67 8.16 -4.38 -9.74
N ILE A 68 7.65 -3.63 -8.76
CA ILE A 68 6.21 -3.38 -8.61
C ILE A 68 5.67 -2.62 -9.81
N LEU A 69 6.33 -1.53 -10.20
CA LEU A 69 5.86 -0.68 -11.30
C LEU A 69 5.90 -1.42 -12.64
N ALA A 70 6.87 -2.31 -12.82
CA ALA A 70 6.98 -3.11 -14.04
C ALA A 70 5.85 -4.14 -14.17
N LEU A 71 5.32 -4.63 -13.06
CA LEU A 71 4.26 -5.64 -13.04
C LEU A 71 2.87 -5.03 -12.84
N ALA A 72 2.78 -3.72 -12.64
CA ALA A 72 1.50 -3.07 -12.34
C ALA A 72 0.51 -3.22 -13.49
N ASP A 73 -0.70 -3.60 -13.14
CA ASP A 73 -1.86 -3.63 -14.02
C ASP A 73 -2.83 -2.58 -13.48
N ILE A 74 -2.85 -1.41 -14.09
CA ILE A 74 -3.64 -0.28 -13.62
C ILE A 74 -5.10 -0.49 -14.01
N ILE A 75 -5.97 -0.58 -13.00
CA ILE A 75 -7.40 -0.78 -13.21
C ILE A 75 -8.12 0.54 -13.00
N ASP A 76 -8.77 1.02 -14.04
CA ASP A 76 -9.55 2.26 -13.99
C ASP A 76 -10.86 2.02 -13.24
N ILE A 77 -10.86 2.33 -11.95
CA ILE A 77 -12.03 2.11 -11.09
C ILE A 77 -13.21 3.02 -11.44
N SER A 78 -12.97 4.13 -12.15
CA SER A 78 -14.06 5.02 -12.58
C SER A 78 -14.99 4.34 -13.60
N LYS A 79 -14.51 3.30 -14.27
CA LYS A 79 -15.28 2.51 -15.24
C LYS A 79 -15.95 1.30 -14.61
N LEU A 80 -15.72 1.05 -13.34
CA LEU A 80 -16.35 -0.02 -12.60
C LEU A 80 -17.63 0.47 -11.94
N GLY A 81 -18.51 -0.43 -11.67
CA GLY A 81 -19.76 -0.11 -11.00
C GLY A 81 -20.55 -1.36 -10.69
N GLY A 82 -21.80 -1.17 -10.30
CA GLY A 82 -22.69 -2.25 -9.93
C GLY A 82 -22.72 -2.50 -8.44
N PRO A 83 -23.61 -3.41 -7.98
CA PRO A 83 -23.85 -3.62 -6.55
C PRO A 83 -22.81 -4.50 -5.88
N THR A 84 -22.04 -5.27 -6.66
CA THR A 84 -21.12 -6.28 -6.13
C THR A 84 -19.76 -5.70 -5.82
N ILE A 85 -19.18 -6.09 -4.69
CA ILE A 85 -17.86 -5.66 -4.28
C ILE A 85 -16.79 -6.36 -5.12
N LYS A 86 -15.93 -5.54 -5.73
CA LYS A 86 -14.79 -5.96 -6.57
C LYS A 86 -13.58 -5.15 -6.19
N PHE A 87 -12.44 -5.45 -6.83
CA PHE A 87 -11.24 -4.60 -6.71
C PHE A 87 -11.60 -3.13 -6.93
N GLY A 88 -11.05 -2.26 -6.10
CA GLY A 88 -11.25 -0.81 -6.21
C GLY A 88 -12.49 -0.30 -5.52
N ALA A 89 -13.38 -1.17 -5.05
CA ALA A 89 -14.60 -0.75 -4.36
C ALA A 89 -14.29 -0.01 -3.07
N THR A 90 -15.01 1.07 -2.82
CA THR A 90 -15.01 1.78 -1.54
C THR A 90 -16.25 1.32 -0.77
N ILE A 91 -16.02 0.70 0.38
CA ILE A 91 -17.05 -0.02 1.14
C ILE A 91 -17.19 0.62 2.50
N THR A 92 -18.43 0.91 2.90
CA THR A 92 -18.74 1.32 4.26
C THR A 92 -19.37 0.14 4.98
N VAL A 93 -18.82 -0.22 6.14
CA VAL A 93 -19.29 -1.34 6.95
C VAL A 93 -19.52 -0.90 8.39
N ILE A 94 -20.40 -1.63 9.07
CA ILE A 94 -20.67 -1.44 10.51
C ILE A 94 -20.29 -2.75 11.20
N ASP A 95 -19.42 -2.65 12.22
CA ASP A 95 -19.09 -3.78 13.08
C ASP A 95 -20.31 -4.06 13.96
N GLU A 96 -20.89 -5.26 13.85
CA GLU A 96 -22.12 -5.59 14.56
C GLU A 96 -21.96 -5.65 16.08
N SER A 97 -20.74 -5.89 16.58
CA SER A 97 -20.51 -5.96 18.01
C SER A 97 -20.26 -4.61 18.67
N THR A 98 -19.59 -3.68 17.98
CA THR A 98 -19.25 -2.36 18.51
C THR A 98 -20.10 -1.24 17.95
N GLU A 99 -20.82 -1.51 16.85
CA GLU A 99 -21.59 -0.53 16.08
C GLU A 99 -20.73 0.57 15.44
N ASP A 100 -19.40 0.39 15.41
CA ASP A 100 -18.49 1.32 14.74
C ASP A 100 -18.64 1.22 13.23
N GLU A 101 -18.71 2.39 12.59
CA GLU A 101 -18.75 2.51 11.14
C GLU A 101 -17.35 2.79 10.61
N ARG A 102 -16.95 2.06 9.58
CA ARG A 102 -15.65 2.23 8.94
C ARG A 102 -15.79 2.17 7.43
N THR A 103 -14.94 2.94 6.75
CA THR A 103 -14.88 2.95 5.29
C THR A 103 -13.54 2.42 4.84
N TYR A 104 -13.56 1.48 3.90
CA TYR A 104 -12.36 0.85 3.34
C TYR A 104 -12.43 0.88 1.83
N GLN A 105 -11.25 0.95 1.19
CA GLN A 105 -11.12 0.71 -0.25
C GLN A 105 -10.29 -0.54 -0.46
N ILE A 106 -10.72 -1.42 -1.37
CA ILE A 106 -9.95 -2.60 -1.75
C ILE A 106 -8.97 -2.21 -2.84
N VAL A 107 -7.68 -2.39 -2.56
CA VAL A 107 -6.58 -1.95 -3.42
C VAL A 107 -5.57 -3.09 -3.63
N GLY A 108 -4.56 -2.85 -4.46
CA GLY A 108 -3.48 -3.82 -4.65
C GLY A 108 -2.55 -3.90 -3.43
N ASP A 109 -1.88 -5.03 -3.28
CA ASP A 109 -0.97 -5.25 -2.15
C ASP A 109 0.04 -4.11 -1.93
N PRO A 110 0.71 -3.58 -2.98
CA PRO A 110 1.73 -2.54 -2.76
C PRO A 110 1.18 -1.21 -2.28
N GLU A 111 -0.10 -0.92 -2.51
CA GLU A 111 -0.74 0.34 -2.12
C GLU A 111 -1.53 0.23 -0.81
N ALA A 112 -1.57 -0.96 -0.22
CA ALA A 112 -2.37 -1.21 0.98
C ALA A 112 -1.82 -0.49 2.20
N ASP A 113 -2.75 0.06 3.00
CA ASP A 113 -2.46 0.69 4.29
C ASP A 113 -3.76 0.65 5.10
N ALA A 114 -3.87 -0.36 5.95
CA ALA A 114 -5.09 -0.58 6.72
C ALA A 114 -5.42 0.60 7.63
N SER A 115 -4.40 1.29 8.17
CA SER A 115 -4.61 2.46 9.03
C SER A 115 -5.22 3.64 8.28
N ALA A 116 -5.02 3.71 6.97
CA ALA A 116 -5.61 4.72 6.10
C ALA A 116 -6.88 4.23 5.38
N GLY A 117 -7.38 3.05 5.74
CA GLY A 117 -8.58 2.48 5.13
C GLY A 117 -8.36 1.81 3.79
N ARG A 118 -7.12 1.54 3.40
CA ARG A 118 -6.83 0.82 2.15
C ARG A 118 -6.48 -0.64 2.49
N LEU A 119 -7.37 -1.53 2.09
CA LEU A 119 -7.22 -2.97 2.34
C LEU A 119 -6.63 -3.66 1.12
N SER A 120 -5.61 -4.49 1.33
CA SER A 120 -5.12 -5.34 0.26
C SER A 120 -6.20 -6.30 -0.20
N ILE A 121 -6.28 -6.50 -1.52
CA ILE A 121 -7.19 -7.47 -2.12
C ILE A 121 -6.95 -8.89 -1.59
N SER A 122 -5.75 -9.18 -1.12
CA SER A 122 -5.41 -10.49 -0.57
C SER A 122 -5.68 -10.62 0.93
N SER A 123 -6.08 -9.54 1.61
CA SER A 123 -6.35 -9.57 3.05
C SER A 123 -7.61 -10.41 3.36
N PRO A 124 -7.68 -11.02 4.56
CA PRO A 124 -8.85 -11.82 4.93
C PRO A 124 -10.17 -11.06 4.89
N ILE A 125 -10.19 -9.81 5.34
CA ILE A 125 -11.40 -9.00 5.34
C ILE A 125 -11.83 -8.65 3.91
N ALA A 126 -10.89 -8.31 3.01
CA ALA A 126 -11.20 -8.05 1.62
C ALA A 126 -11.74 -9.30 0.92
N ARG A 127 -11.11 -10.45 1.16
CA ARG A 127 -11.57 -11.72 0.58
C ARG A 127 -12.98 -12.09 1.02
N ALA A 128 -13.32 -11.80 2.28
CA ALA A 128 -14.65 -12.06 2.80
C ALA A 128 -15.71 -11.17 2.15
N MET A 129 -15.33 -9.95 1.76
CA MET A 129 -16.26 -8.98 1.20
C MET A 129 -16.42 -9.07 -0.32
N ILE A 130 -15.39 -9.52 -1.05
CA ILE A 130 -15.46 -9.62 -2.52
C ILE A 130 -16.60 -10.53 -2.92
N GLY A 131 -17.43 -10.07 -3.86
CA GLY A 131 -18.60 -10.78 -4.33
C GLY A 131 -19.88 -10.54 -3.51
N LYS A 132 -19.76 -9.80 -2.42
CA LYS A 132 -20.92 -9.45 -1.59
C LYS A 132 -21.51 -8.12 -2.05
N GLU A 133 -22.69 -7.79 -1.52
CA GLU A 133 -23.44 -6.61 -1.91
C GLU A 133 -23.87 -5.80 -0.68
N GLU A 134 -24.29 -4.57 -0.93
CA GLU A 134 -24.91 -3.73 0.09
C GLU A 134 -26.08 -4.48 0.74
N GLY A 135 -26.11 -4.48 2.06
CA GLY A 135 -27.11 -5.18 2.85
C GLY A 135 -26.64 -6.57 3.34
N ASP A 136 -25.59 -7.12 2.75
CA ASP A 136 -25.04 -8.40 3.20
C ASP A 136 -24.28 -8.25 4.52
N VAL A 137 -24.27 -9.34 5.30
CA VAL A 137 -23.44 -9.44 6.50
C VAL A 137 -22.32 -10.43 6.21
N VAL A 138 -21.09 -10.04 6.50
CA VAL A 138 -19.92 -10.91 6.32
C VAL A 138 -19.27 -11.21 7.66
N GLU A 139 -18.79 -12.43 7.79
CA GLU A 139 -18.05 -12.88 8.98
C GLU A 139 -16.58 -13.02 8.63
N VAL A 140 -15.71 -12.39 9.43
CA VAL A 140 -14.27 -12.40 9.21
C VAL A 140 -13.60 -13.02 10.42
N ALA A 141 -12.79 -14.07 10.19
CA ALA A 141 -11.98 -14.67 11.25
C ALA A 141 -10.88 -13.69 11.70
N ALA A 142 -10.74 -13.52 13.01
CA ALA A 142 -9.73 -12.65 13.59
C ALA A 142 -9.10 -13.35 14.80
N PRO A 143 -7.90 -12.92 15.25
CA PRO A 143 -7.22 -13.56 16.38
C PRO A 143 -8.03 -13.57 17.67
N GLY A 144 -8.88 -12.56 17.89
CA GLY A 144 -9.77 -12.48 19.05
C GLY A 144 -11.12 -13.16 18.89
N GLY A 145 -11.35 -13.88 17.79
CA GLY A 145 -12.61 -14.48 17.42
C GLY A 145 -13.18 -13.90 16.15
N ALA A 146 -14.27 -14.48 15.66
CA ALA A 146 -14.92 -13.99 14.44
C ALA A 146 -15.61 -12.65 14.69
N ARG A 147 -15.54 -11.75 13.70
CA ARG A 147 -16.26 -10.48 13.70
C ARG A 147 -17.22 -10.44 12.53
N SER A 148 -18.39 -9.87 12.78
CA SER A 148 -19.42 -9.73 11.75
C SER A 148 -19.55 -8.25 11.37
N TYR A 149 -19.62 -7.99 10.06
CA TYR A 149 -19.77 -6.65 9.51
C TYR A 149 -20.96 -6.59 8.58
N GLU A 150 -21.78 -5.57 8.73
CA GLU A 150 -22.85 -5.28 7.78
C GLU A 150 -22.33 -4.32 6.73
N ILE A 151 -22.54 -4.65 5.45
CA ILE A 151 -22.15 -3.81 4.33
C ILE A 151 -23.28 -2.79 4.11
N VAL A 152 -23.00 -1.50 4.39
CA VAL A 152 -24.02 -0.45 4.28
C VAL A 152 -23.91 0.37 3.00
N ALA A 153 -22.75 0.41 2.35
CA ALA A 153 -22.59 1.10 1.07
C ALA A 153 -21.44 0.52 0.28
N VAL A 154 -21.59 0.50 -1.05
CA VAL A 154 -20.55 0.10 -2.01
C VAL A 154 -20.49 1.18 -3.08
N LYS A 155 -19.31 1.78 -3.27
CA LYS A 155 -19.10 2.83 -4.28
C LYS A 155 -17.81 2.59 -5.03
N TYR A 156 -17.75 3.12 -6.25
CA TYR A 156 -16.56 3.10 -7.11
C TYR A 156 -16.17 4.55 -7.43
N VAL A 157 -15.38 5.15 -6.56
CA VAL A 157 -15.00 6.57 -6.64
C VAL A 157 -13.50 6.78 -6.74
#